data_03a622daef349405db82ccea28756f6c
#
_entry.id   03a622daef349405db82ccea28756f6c
#
_cell.length_a   1.000
_cell.length_b   1.000
_cell.length_c   1.000
_cell.angle_alpha   90.00
_cell.angle_beta   90.00
_cell.angle_gamma   90.00
#
_symmetry.space_group_name_H-M   'P 1'
#
loop_
_entity.id
_entity.type
_entity.pdbx_description
1 polymer ?
#
loop_
_entity_poly.entity_id
_entity_poly.type
_entity_poly.pdbx_seq_one_letter_code
_entity_poly.pdbx_strand_id
1 'polypeptide(L)'
;MPPAPKPTTSPSWLKPLILGLAALTLMAMFSAEISDADTWIHLAVGKWMFQHHQLPIPDPFAWTTYMGKSVYPDEYFTRDFNLKHEWLGQIIFYLIFAGGGPAGMVLFRAACITAFCGITGWVVYRRTGDFYSGLLAALAAATIARSIANDRPYIVTYLLLTVELLILERRRALWLLVPLFIFWSNFHGGYFAGWILLGAYCGEALIDRFRGKPQADERSLWLWSGLGFLAGGVNPTLFGIIPAMFAYRQSFMQNSLREWHVPPLNQLSWYLALMLGSLIVLVWQRRRARIADWLMYFAFAGLSLMALRNVIFIGMIGPLILFSYLPPLERVLKPAAQYAFAALLLVGCAAAVTSPKAFQLRVASWKYPDGAIAFLKQHNISAPMFNLYEWGGYLMWAAWPQEKTFVDGRALNESVFRDYWDVSQNHTNAQAVLDKYGVEVLLLEGFEYGTGNVYLLNAMLADPSQTKWKLVFQDKTAMVFMRNPPPGVQPLPPARVLDGLDAQCADHLEHQPELPNCALRLGNFLYPKLGMQQKAAYWMQRYEQTHGR
;
A
#
# COMPACT_ATOMS: atom_id res chain seq x y z
N MET A 1 48.30 42.16 -5.92
CA MET A 1 46.92 41.67 -5.78
C MET A 1 46.84 40.92 -4.47
N PRO A 2 45.92 41.25 -3.58
CA PRO A 2 45.72 40.42 -2.38
C PRO A 2 45.28 39.04 -2.80
N PRO A 3 45.68 37.95 -2.09
CA PRO A 3 45.27 36.59 -2.41
C PRO A 3 43.72 36.50 -2.32
N ALA A 4 43.14 35.83 -3.31
CA ALA A 4 41.71 35.59 -3.31
C ALA A 4 41.29 34.92 -1.99
N PRO A 5 40.18 35.36 -1.36
CA PRO A 5 39.74 34.77 -0.10
C PRO A 5 39.51 33.26 -0.33
N LYS A 6 40.11 32.42 0.52
CA LYS A 6 39.87 30.96 0.52
C LYS A 6 38.36 30.74 0.64
N PRO A 7 37.78 29.86 -0.18
CA PRO A 7 36.36 29.54 -0.03
C PRO A 7 36.12 29.10 1.41
N THR A 8 35.22 29.77 2.10
CA THR A 8 34.80 29.41 3.46
C THR A 8 34.09 28.07 3.38
N THR A 9 34.81 27.02 3.76
CA THR A 9 34.22 25.66 3.85
C THR A 9 33.26 25.63 5.04
N SER A 10 32.06 25.07 4.85
CA SER A 10 31.14 24.87 5.96
C SER A 10 31.75 23.91 7.01
N PRO A 11 31.41 24.07 8.31
CA PRO A 11 31.93 23.23 9.38
C PRO A 11 31.63 21.74 9.13
N SER A 12 32.54 20.87 9.55
CA SER A 12 32.45 19.41 9.35
C SER A 12 31.21 18.78 10.00
N TRP A 13 30.67 19.39 11.06
CA TRP A 13 29.48 18.92 11.78
C TRP A 13 28.15 19.19 11.06
N LEU A 14 28.11 20.14 10.10
CA LEU A 14 26.86 20.58 9.48
C LEU A 14 26.22 19.49 8.61
N LYS A 15 27.00 18.80 7.79
CA LYS A 15 26.47 17.70 6.94
C LYS A 15 25.93 16.50 7.75
N PRO A 16 26.63 15.99 8.79
CA PRO A 16 26.07 14.97 9.69
C PRO A 16 24.78 15.42 10.40
N LEU A 17 24.72 16.67 10.87
CA LEU A 17 23.50 17.21 11.48
C LEU A 17 22.32 17.21 10.47
N ILE A 18 22.53 17.73 9.28
CA ILE A 18 21.52 17.76 8.21
C ILE A 18 21.04 16.34 7.89
N LEU A 19 21.95 15.38 7.79
CA LEU A 19 21.60 13.98 7.52
C LEU A 19 20.77 13.37 8.64
N GLY A 20 21.14 13.63 9.90
CA GLY A 20 20.39 13.19 11.08
C GLY A 20 18.97 13.78 11.13
N LEU A 21 18.85 15.09 10.87
CA LEU A 21 17.54 15.76 10.79
C LEU A 21 16.67 15.20 9.66
N ALA A 22 17.25 14.97 8.49
CA ALA A 22 16.52 14.38 7.37
C ALA A 22 16.04 12.96 7.69
N ALA A 23 16.89 12.12 8.25
CA ALA A 23 16.53 10.77 8.66
C ALA A 23 15.41 10.76 9.70
N LEU A 24 15.50 11.64 10.73
CA LEU A 24 14.46 11.76 11.75
C LEU A 24 13.15 12.29 11.17
N THR A 25 13.21 13.26 10.25
CA THR A 25 12.04 13.76 9.53
C THR A 25 11.33 12.63 8.77
N LEU A 26 12.09 11.82 8.02
CA LEU A 26 11.54 10.70 7.26
C LEU A 26 10.95 9.63 8.19
N MET A 27 11.65 9.27 9.27
CA MET A 27 11.13 8.35 10.27
C MET A 27 9.80 8.84 10.86
N ALA A 28 9.71 10.11 11.24
CA ALA A 28 8.48 10.70 11.76
C ALA A 28 7.34 10.69 10.72
N MET A 29 7.65 11.05 9.46
CA MET A 29 6.65 11.09 8.39
C MET A 29 6.03 9.73 8.07
N PHE A 30 6.78 8.64 8.25
CA PHE A 30 6.34 7.28 7.90
C PHE A 30 5.93 6.43 9.11
N SER A 31 5.79 7.03 10.31
CA SER A 31 5.47 6.35 11.57
C SER A 31 4.03 6.56 12.05
N ALA A 32 3.06 6.75 11.12
CA ALA A 32 1.64 6.77 11.45
C ALA A 32 1.14 5.38 11.91
N GLU A 33 -0.02 5.33 12.54
CA GLU A 33 -0.62 4.08 13.04
C GLU A 33 -0.91 3.07 11.91
N ILE A 34 -1.03 1.80 12.28
CA ILE A 34 -1.42 0.72 11.35
C ILE A 34 -2.90 0.89 11.03
N SER A 35 -3.20 1.23 9.78
CA SER A 35 -4.56 1.47 9.30
C SER A 35 -4.93 0.70 8.04
N ASP A 36 -4.00 -0.05 7.46
CA ASP A 36 -4.21 -0.84 6.25
C ASP A 36 -4.84 -2.20 6.59
N ALA A 37 -5.95 -2.51 5.95
CA ALA A 37 -6.69 -3.75 6.17
C ALA A 37 -5.89 -5.01 5.79
N ASP A 38 -5.08 -4.93 4.73
CA ASP A 38 -4.31 -6.08 4.24
C ASP A 38 -3.12 -6.44 5.15
N THR A 39 -2.68 -5.53 6.03
CA THR A 39 -1.68 -5.86 7.06
C THR A 39 -2.08 -7.12 7.83
N TRP A 40 -3.36 -7.24 8.17
CA TRP A 40 -3.88 -8.35 8.94
C TRP A 40 -3.89 -9.67 8.17
N ILE A 41 -4.08 -9.63 6.85
CA ILE A 41 -3.93 -10.80 5.98
C ILE A 41 -2.51 -11.37 6.13
N HIS A 42 -1.51 -10.51 5.96
CA HIS A 42 -0.11 -10.93 6.03
C HIS A 42 0.25 -11.46 7.41
N LEU A 43 -0.27 -10.84 8.48
CA LEU A 43 -0.05 -11.31 9.85
C LEU A 43 -0.75 -12.65 10.13
N ALA A 44 -2.02 -12.81 9.71
CA ALA A 44 -2.79 -14.03 9.93
C ALA A 44 -2.20 -15.21 9.17
N VAL A 45 -1.90 -15.03 7.88
CA VAL A 45 -1.31 -16.08 7.04
C VAL A 45 0.11 -16.41 7.51
N GLY A 46 0.92 -15.40 7.84
CA GLY A 46 2.26 -15.60 8.37
C GLY A 46 2.27 -16.37 9.69
N LYS A 47 1.36 -16.02 10.62
CA LYS A 47 1.15 -16.75 11.88
C LYS A 47 0.78 -18.21 11.63
N TRP A 48 -0.18 -18.43 10.73
CA TRP A 48 -0.64 -19.76 10.41
C TRP A 48 0.48 -20.63 9.82
N MET A 49 1.23 -20.11 8.84
CA MET A 49 2.37 -20.82 8.25
C MET A 49 3.49 -21.09 9.26
N PHE A 50 3.78 -20.14 10.14
CA PHE A 50 4.77 -20.31 11.20
C PHE A 50 4.38 -21.41 12.19
N GLN A 51 3.10 -21.53 12.51
CA GLN A 51 2.58 -22.55 13.44
C GLN A 51 2.43 -23.93 12.82
N HIS A 52 2.05 -24.02 11.54
CA HIS A 52 1.74 -25.28 10.87
C HIS A 52 2.88 -25.81 9.97
N HIS A 53 3.93 -24.99 9.74
CA HIS A 53 5.09 -25.35 8.90
C HIS A 53 4.72 -25.78 7.48
N GLN A 54 3.67 -25.20 6.91
CA GLN A 54 3.17 -25.50 5.54
C GLN A 54 2.53 -24.26 4.91
N LEU A 55 2.42 -24.24 3.59
CA LEU A 55 1.67 -23.21 2.87
C LEU A 55 0.17 -23.35 3.13
N PRO A 56 -0.62 -22.26 3.11
CA PRO A 56 -2.04 -22.25 3.45
C PRO A 56 -2.91 -22.84 2.33
N ILE A 57 -2.66 -24.09 2.00
CA ILE A 57 -3.34 -24.85 0.93
C ILE A 57 -3.77 -26.21 1.49
N PRO A 58 -5.08 -26.52 1.47
CA PRO A 58 -6.18 -25.63 1.07
C PRO A 58 -6.32 -24.40 1.99
N ASP A 59 -6.93 -23.32 1.48
CA ASP A 59 -7.14 -22.08 2.24
C ASP A 59 -7.90 -22.36 3.56
N PRO A 60 -7.32 -22.04 4.73
CA PRO A 60 -7.96 -22.30 6.01
C PRO A 60 -8.92 -21.19 6.45
N PHE A 61 -8.86 -20.00 5.83
CA PHE A 61 -9.46 -18.78 6.35
C PHE A 61 -10.83 -18.45 5.75
N ALA A 62 -10.98 -18.56 4.43
CA ALA A 62 -12.24 -18.25 3.77
C ALA A 62 -12.99 -19.52 3.41
N TRP A 63 -14.27 -19.58 3.79
CA TRP A 63 -15.11 -20.74 3.51
C TRP A 63 -15.63 -20.80 2.08
N THR A 64 -15.53 -19.67 1.35
CA THR A 64 -16.00 -19.54 -0.03
C THR A 64 -14.91 -19.75 -1.09
N THR A 65 -13.63 -19.84 -0.70
CA THR A 65 -12.47 -19.87 -1.61
C THR A 65 -12.61 -20.84 -2.78
N TYR A 66 -13.22 -22.00 -2.54
CA TYR A 66 -13.36 -23.06 -3.55
C TYR A 66 -14.79 -23.24 -4.04
N MET A 67 -15.69 -22.28 -3.76
CA MET A 67 -17.08 -22.32 -4.20
C MET A 67 -17.24 -21.74 -5.62
N GLY A 68 -18.29 -22.22 -6.31
CA GLY A 68 -18.61 -21.72 -7.65
C GLY A 68 -17.69 -22.25 -8.75
N LYS A 69 -17.84 -21.67 -9.94
CA LYS A 69 -17.05 -22.01 -11.13
C LYS A 69 -16.06 -20.89 -11.43
N SER A 70 -14.94 -21.25 -12.04
CA SER A 70 -13.98 -20.28 -12.57
C SER A 70 -14.67 -19.34 -13.59
N VAL A 71 -14.40 -18.04 -13.48
CA VAL A 71 -14.98 -17.00 -14.33
C VAL A 71 -14.06 -16.70 -15.52
N TYR A 72 -12.76 -16.87 -15.35
CA TYR A 72 -11.78 -16.72 -16.44
C TYR A 72 -10.79 -17.92 -16.45
N PRO A 73 -10.17 -18.22 -17.60
CA PRO A 73 -9.39 -19.45 -17.77
C PRO A 73 -8.30 -19.68 -16.72
N ASP A 74 -7.59 -18.61 -16.33
CA ASP A 74 -6.41 -18.67 -15.47
C ASP A 74 -6.73 -18.44 -13.98
N GLU A 75 -8.02 -18.45 -13.57
CA GLU A 75 -8.41 -18.15 -12.19
C GLU A 75 -7.86 -19.17 -11.17
N TYR A 76 -7.84 -20.46 -11.51
CA TYR A 76 -7.24 -21.48 -10.64
C TYR A 76 -5.75 -21.25 -10.43
N PHE A 77 -5.05 -20.86 -11.50
CA PHE A 77 -3.63 -20.54 -11.44
C PHE A 77 -3.38 -19.29 -10.58
N THR A 78 -4.15 -18.22 -10.77
CA THR A 78 -3.99 -16.98 -9.98
C THR A 78 -4.32 -17.19 -8.51
N ARG A 79 -5.31 -18.00 -8.19
CA ARG A 79 -5.64 -18.42 -6.82
C ARG A 79 -4.47 -19.15 -6.17
N ASP A 80 -3.94 -20.17 -6.84
CA ASP A 80 -2.80 -20.94 -6.35
C ASP A 80 -1.55 -20.05 -6.18
N PHE A 81 -1.31 -19.17 -7.13
CA PHE A 81 -0.23 -18.18 -7.05
C PHE A 81 -0.40 -17.26 -5.84
N ASN A 82 -1.59 -16.69 -5.62
CA ASN A 82 -1.88 -15.76 -4.51
C ASN A 82 -1.71 -16.42 -3.13
N LEU A 83 -1.94 -17.72 -3.03
CA LEU A 83 -1.74 -18.47 -1.78
C LEU A 83 -0.26 -18.75 -1.46
N LYS A 84 0.66 -18.60 -2.45
CA LYS A 84 2.05 -19.05 -2.33
C LYS A 84 3.10 -17.94 -2.39
N HIS A 85 2.85 -16.88 -3.17
CA HIS A 85 3.93 -16.01 -3.69
C HIS A 85 4.60 -15.09 -2.67
N GLU A 86 4.00 -14.84 -1.50
CA GLU A 86 4.52 -13.91 -0.47
C GLU A 86 4.84 -14.60 0.86
N TRP A 87 5.00 -15.91 0.85
CA TRP A 87 5.08 -16.73 2.05
C TRP A 87 6.15 -16.26 3.05
N LEU A 88 7.35 -15.93 2.57
CA LEU A 88 8.46 -15.49 3.42
C LEU A 88 8.19 -14.09 4.00
N GLY A 89 7.65 -13.18 3.18
CA GLY A 89 7.28 -11.84 3.62
C GLY A 89 6.23 -11.87 4.72
N GLN A 90 5.22 -12.71 4.58
CA GLN A 90 4.15 -12.88 5.57
C GLN A 90 4.68 -13.44 6.90
N ILE A 91 5.57 -14.45 6.86
CA ILE A 91 6.22 -14.99 8.08
C ILE A 91 7.06 -13.91 8.75
N ILE A 92 7.88 -13.17 8.01
CA ILE A 92 8.74 -12.12 8.58
C ILE A 92 7.89 -11.00 9.20
N PHE A 93 6.80 -10.57 8.55
CA PHE A 93 5.87 -9.59 9.11
C PHE A 93 5.24 -10.09 10.41
N TYR A 94 4.79 -11.34 10.44
CA TYR A 94 4.27 -11.94 11.67
C TYR A 94 5.34 -11.94 12.79
N LEU A 95 6.58 -12.32 12.51
CA LEU A 95 7.65 -12.35 13.50
C LEU A 95 7.99 -10.94 14.03
N ILE A 96 8.00 -9.91 13.17
CA ILE A 96 8.18 -8.52 13.58
C ILE A 96 7.03 -8.09 14.51
N PHE A 97 5.79 -8.42 14.14
CA PHE A 97 4.63 -8.10 14.98
C PHE A 97 4.61 -8.90 16.29
N ALA A 98 4.96 -10.17 16.26
CA ALA A 98 5.02 -11.02 17.45
C ALA A 98 6.09 -10.55 18.46
N GLY A 99 7.24 -10.05 17.96
CA GLY A 99 8.33 -9.56 18.80
C GLY A 99 8.20 -8.10 19.26
N GLY A 100 7.64 -7.23 18.40
CA GLY A 100 7.59 -5.79 18.63
C GLY A 100 6.18 -5.17 18.66
N GLY A 101 5.15 -5.98 18.47
CA GLY A 101 3.77 -5.51 18.37
C GLY A 101 3.55 -4.48 17.27
N PRO A 102 2.53 -3.63 17.40
CA PRO A 102 2.29 -2.52 16.47
C PRO A 102 3.49 -1.59 16.33
N ALA A 103 4.22 -1.33 17.42
CA ALA A 103 5.40 -0.47 17.42
C ALA A 103 6.49 -1.03 16.51
N GLY A 104 6.75 -2.35 16.57
CA GLY A 104 7.71 -3.03 15.71
C GLY A 104 7.36 -2.88 14.23
N MET A 105 6.10 -3.06 13.85
CA MET A 105 5.63 -2.91 12.48
C MET A 105 5.75 -1.47 11.97
N VAL A 106 5.28 -0.49 12.74
CA VAL A 106 5.36 0.94 12.38
C VAL A 106 6.81 1.37 12.17
N LEU A 107 7.71 1.00 13.11
CA LEU A 107 9.13 1.34 13.00
C LEU A 107 9.82 0.62 11.84
N PHE A 108 9.47 -0.63 11.58
CA PHE A 108 9.97 -1.38 10.43
C PHE A 108 9.57 -0.71 9.11
N ARG A 109 8.29 -0.38 8.93
CA ARG A 109 7.81 0.38 7.77
C ARG A 109 8.59 1.69 7.60
N ALA A 110 8.66 2.50 8.66
CA ALA A 110 9.34 3.78 8.62
C ALA A 110 10.83 3.63 8.26
N ALA A 111 11.51 2.61 8.81
CA ALA A 111 12.90 2.31 8.49
C ALA A 111 13.08 1.87 7.03
N CYS A 112 12.24 0.98 6.51
CA CYS A 112 12.31 0.53 5.11
C CYS A 112 12.14 1.70 4.13
N ILE A 113 11.15 2.57 4.35
CA ILE A 113 10.90 3.69 3.46
C ILE A 113 11.99 4.77 3.58
N THR A 114 12.47 5.03 4.81
CA THR A 114 13.61 5.94 5.03
C THR A 114 14.86 5.41 4.34
N ALA A 115 15.13 4.11 4.41
CA ALA A 115 16.26 3.47 3.73
C ALA A 115 16.12 3.54 2.20
N PHE A 116 14.92 3.29 1.65
CA PHE A 116 14.62 3.48 0.23
C PHE A 116 14.97 4.90 -0.25
N CYS A 117 14.50 5.93 0.47
CA CYS A 117 14.81 7.32 0.17
C CYS A 117 16.32 7.61 0.32
N GLY A 118 16.91 7.14 1.42
CA GLY A 118 18.33 7.33 1.72
C GLY A 118 19.27 6.69 0.70
N ILE A 119 18.98 5.45 0.25
CA ILE A 119 19.78 4.77 -0.77
C ILE A 119 19.63 5.47 -2.12
N THR A 120 18.42 5.91 -2.50
CA THR A 120 18.22 6.72 -3.71
C THR A 120 19.10 7.98 -3.69
N GLY A 121 19.09 8.71 -2.59
CA GLY A 121 19.96 9.89 -2.40
C GLY A 121 21.44 9.53 -2.38
N TRP A 122 21.81 8.41 -1.76
CA TRP A 122 23.18 7.93 -1.74
C TRP A 122 23.72 7.61 -3.14
N VAL A 123 22.93 6.99 -4.01
CA VAL A 123 23.31 6.73 -5.40
C VAL A 123 23.56 8.05 -6.14
N VAL A 124 22.70 9.05 -5.98
CA VAL A 124 22.91 10.39 -6.56
C VAL A 124 24.20 11.03 -6.04
N TYR A 125 24.42 11.01 -4.72
CA TYR A 125 25.67 11.48 -4.13
C TYR A 125 26.90 10.78 -4.73
N ARG A 126 26.82 9.47 -4.90
CA ARG A 126 27.93 8.69 -5.51
C ARG A 126 28.19 9.03 -6.97
N ARG A 127 27.14 9.38 -7.73
CA ARG A 127 27.26 9.80 -9.14
C ARG A 127 27.82 11.22 -9.30
N THR A 128 27.44 12.12 -8.39
CA THR A 128 27.72 13.57 -8.53
C THR A 128 28.87 14.07 -7.65
N GLY A 129 29.15 13.38 -6.55
CA GLY A 129 30.02 13.86 -5.47
C GLY A 129 29.40 15.01 -4.65
N ASP A 130 28.10 15.33 -4.86
CA ASP A 130 27.42 16.47 -4.26
C ASP A 130 26.43 16.02 -3.18
N PHE A 131 26.71 16.40 -1.93
CA PHE A 131 25.90 16.05 -0.77
C PHE A 131 24.46 16.57 -0.87
N TYR A 132 24.27 17.84 -1.29
CA TYR A 132 22.95 18.46 -1.35
C TYR A 132 22.10 17.89 -2.46
N SER A 133 22.67 17.56 -3.61
CA SER A 133 21.97 16.84 -4.68
C SER A 133 21.48 15.46 -4.20
N GLY A 134 22.31 14.71 -3.48
CA GLY A 134 21.92 13.44 -2.88
C GLY A 134 20.80 13.61 -1.84
N LEU A 135 20.92 14.59 -0.97
CA LEU A 135 19.91 14.85 0.06
C LEU A 135 18.55 15.26 -0.54
N LEU A 136 18.55 16.16 -1.52
CA LEU A 136 17.32 16.58 -2.20
C LEU A 136 16.68 15.41 -2.98
N ALA A 137 17.49 14.53 -3.56
CA ALA A 137 16.96 13.30 -4.17
C ALA A 137 16.24 12.41 -3.15
N ALA A 138 16.80 12.23 -1.95
CA ALA A 138 16.16 11.47 -0.88
C ALA A 138 14.83 12.11 -0.44
N LEU A 139 14.81 13.42 -0.24
CA LEU A 139 13.60 14.15 0.15
C LEU A 139 12.54 14.16 -0.98
N ALA A 140 12.95 14.28 -2.23
CA ALA A 140 12.05 14.19 -3.38
C ALA A 140 11.43 12.79 -3.51
N ALA A 141 12.20 11.72 -3.28
CA ALA A 141 11.69 10.35 -3.24
C ALA A 141 10.59 10.19 -2.16
N ALA A 142 10.77 10.81 -1.00
CA ALA A 142 9.82 10.76 0.10
C ALA A 142 8.45 11.37 -0.24
N THR A 143 8.38 12.36 -1.13
CA THR A 143 7.11 12.99 -1.54
C THR A 143 6.18 11.97 -2.20
N ILE A 144 6.72 11.05 -2.99
CA ILE A 144 5.97 9.98 -3.65
C ILE A 144 5.75 8.80 -2.68
N ALA A 145 6.76 8.46 -1.86
CA ALA A 145 6.68 7.33 -0.93
C ALA A 145 5.53 7.47 0.11
N ARG A 146 5.06 8.70 0.37
CA ARG A 146 3.88 8.95 1.22
C ARG A 146 2.62 8.25 0.73
N SER A 147 2.44 8.08 -0.58
CA SER A 147 1.25 7.46 -1.17
C SER A 147 1.18 5.94 -0.97
N ILE A 148 2.29 5.33 -0.53
CA ILE A 148 2.43 3.87 -0.40
C ILE A 148 2.94 3.45 0.98
N ALA A 149 2.86 4.32 1.97
CA ALA A 149 3.39 4.06 3.32
C ALA A 149 2.46 3.16 4.15
N ASN A 150 2.15 1.97 3.62
CA ASN A 150 1.31 0.95 4.25
C ASN A 150 2.14 -0.21 4.78
N ASP A 151 1.58 -1.01 5.71
CA ASP A 151 2.27 -2.14 6.34
C ASP A 151 2.07 -3.43 5.52
N ARG A 152 2.55 -3.43 4.25
CA ARG A 152 2.47 -4.57 3.32
C ARG A 152 3.86 -4.97 2.83
N PRO A 153 4.09 -6.23 2.42
CA PRO A 153 5.38 -6.72 1.93
C PRO A 153 6.01 -5.90 0.80
N TYR A 154 5.21 -5.19 0.00
CA TYR A 154 5.74 -4.39 -1.11
C TYR A 154 6.69 -3.25 -0.69
N ILE A 155 6.63 -2.76 0.58
CA ILE A 155 7.57 -1.74 1.05
C ILE A 155 9.02 -2.24 0.99
N VAL A 156 9.22 -3.53 1.23
CA VAL A 156 10.54 -4.17 1.11
C VAL A 156 10.97 -4.28 -0.35
N THR A 157 10.03 -4.48 -1.28
CA THR A 157 10.32 -4.45 -2.73
C THR A 157 11.00 -3.14 -3.15
N TYR A 158 10.52 -2.01 -2.69
CA TYR A 158 11.11 -0.72 -3.06
C TYR A 158 12.50 -0.54 -2.47
N LEU A 159 12.70 -1.01 -1.24
CA LEU A 159 14.03 -1.04 -0.63
C LEU A 159 14.98 -1.94 -1.44
N LEU A 160 14.56 -3.16 -1.78
CA LEU A 160 15.40 -4.12 -2.51
C LEU A 160 15.71 -3.62 -3.93
N LEU A 161 14.79 -2.92 -4.60
CA LEU A 161 15.02 -2.30 -5.89
C LEU A 161 16.13 -1.22 -5.83
N THR A 162 16.15 -0.42 -4.74
CA THR A 162 17.25 0.55 -4.56
C THR A 162 18.56 -0.12 -4.17
N VAL A 163 18.53 -1.23 -3.44
CA VAL A 163 19.72 -2.05 -3.14
C VAL A 163 20.27 -2.66 -4.42
N GLU A 164 19.42 -3.21 -5.28
CA GLU A 164 19.83 -3.71 -6.60
C GLU A 164 20.47 -2.60 -7.45
N LEU A 165 19.82 -1.41 -7.51
CA LEU A 165 20.39 -0.26 -8.20
C LEU A 165 21.77 0.08 -7.68
N LEU A 166 21.98 0.07 -6.36
CA LEU A 166 23.29 0.33 -5.74
C LEU A 166 24.34 -0.73 -6.13
N ILE A 167 23.95 -2.01 -6.20
CA ILE A 167 24.83 -3.10 -6.64
C ILE A 167 25.26 -2.89 -8.11
N LEU A 168 24.30 -2.59 -8.97
CA LEU A 168 24.52 -2.35 -10.41
C LEU A 168 25.34 -1.08 -10.66
N GLU A 169 25.15 -0.02 -9.91
CA GLU A 169 25.96 1.21 -9.99
C GLU A 169 27.41 0.99 -9.56
N ARG A 170 27.60 0.19 -8.53
CA ARG A 170 28.96 -0.07 -8.01
C ARG A 170 29.77 -1.04 -8.86
N ARG A 171 29.08 -1.90 -9.63
CA ARG A 171 29.68 -2.99 -10.43
C ARG A 171 30.62 -3.91 -9.64
N ARG A 172 30.68 -3.72 -8.33
CA ARG A 172 31.44 -4.57 -7.40
C ARG A 172 30.43 -5.51 -6.72
N ALA A 173 30.84 -6.75 -6.49
CA ALA A 173 29.97 -7.75 -5.84
C ALA A 173 28.64 -8.00 -6.56
N LEU A 174 28.64 -8.02 -7.90
CA LEU A 174 27.46 -8.37 -8.72
C LEU A 174 26.88 -9.74 -8.36
N TRP A 175 27.68 -10.64 -7.77
CA TRP A 175 27.22 -11.93 -7.24
C TRP A 175 26.10 -11.80 -6.21
N LEU A 176 25.98 -10.65 -5.51
CA LEU A 176 24.89 -10.37 -4.56
C LEU A 176 23.51 -10.33 -5.22
N LEU A 177 23.43 -10.18 -6.55
CA LEU A 177 22.16 -10.26 -7.29
C LEU A 177 21.48 -11.63 -7.09
N VAL A 178 22.25 -12.71 -6.97
CA VAL A 178 21.69 -14.05 -6.78
C VAL A 178 20.95 -14.19 -5.45
N PRO A 179 21.57 -14.01 -4.27
CA PRO A 179 20.86 -14.09 -3.00
C PRO A 179 19.79 -13.00 -2.86
N LEU A 180 19.97 -11.82 -3.47
CA LEU A 180 18.97 -10.76 -3.48
C LEU A 180 17.67 -11.25 -4.15
N PHE A 181 17.76 -11.83 -5.35
CA PHE A 181 16.58 -12.30 -6.09
C PHE A 181 15.95 -13.55 -5.46
N ILE A 182 16.73 -14.46 -4.86
CA ILE A 182 16.19 -15.58 -4.08
C ILE A 182 15.35 -15.05 -2.92
N PHE A 183 15.89 -14.11 -2.14
CA PHE A 183 15.16 -13.52 -1.02
C PHE A 183 13.91 -12.78 -1.51
N TRP A 184 14.05 -11.93 -2.51
CA TRP A 184 13.00 -11.05 -2.98
C TRP A 184 11.81 -11.80 -3.60
N SER A 185 12.07 -12.81 -4.43
CA SER A 185 11.01 -13.61 -5.07
C SER A 185 10.18 -14.46 -4.11
N ASN A 186 10.70 -14.74 -2.92
CA ASN A 186 9.98 -15.39 -1.83
C ASN A 186 9.29 -14.38 -0.90
N PHE A 187 9.71 -13.12 -0.95
CA PHE A 187 9.20 -12.07 -0.08
C PHE A 187 7.99 -11.34 -0.67
N HIS A 188 8.05 -10.96 -1.96
CA HIS A 188 6.96 -10.22 -2.63
C HIS A 188 7.09 -10.29 -4.15
N GLY A 189 5.96 -10.37 -4.85
CA GLY A 189 5.89 -10.47 -6.31
C GLY A 189 6.53 -9.32 -7.11
N GLY A 190 6.81 -8.18 -6.48
CA GLY A 190 7.42 -7.01 -7.12
C GLY A 190 8.85 -7.18 -7.62
N TYR A 191 9.49 -8.34 -7.42
CA TYR A 191 10.84 -8.63 -7.92
C TYR A 191 10.98 -8.56 -9.45
N PHE A 192 9.87 -8.63 -10.20
CA PHE A 192 9.89 -8.39 -11.65
C PHE A 192 10.39 -6.99 -12.03
N ALA A 193 10.21 -6.00 -11.15
CA ALA A 193 10.76 -4.65 -11.36
C ALA A 193 12.31 -4.67 -11.35
N GLY A 194 12.89 -5.55 -10.53
CA GLY A 194 14.33 -5.80 -10.57
C GLY A 194 14.79 -6.38 -11.92
N TRP A 195 14.05 -7.30 -12.51
CA TRP A 195 14.38 -7.80 -13.85
C TRP A 195 14.40 -6.70 -14.92
N ILE A 196 13.51 -5.71 -14.79
CA ILE A 196 13.51 -4.53 -15.67
C ILE A 196 14.78 -3.71 -15.46
N LEU A 197 15.20 -3.55 -14.21
CA LEU A 197 16.42 -2.83 -13.86
C LEU A 197 17.66 -3.56 -14.42
N LEU A 198 17.76 -4.89 -14.24
CA LEU A 198 18.80 -5.72 -14.89
C LEU A 198 18.82 -5.51 -16.40
N GLY A 199 17.63 -5.54 -17.03
CA GLY A 199 17.46 -5.34 -18.46
C GLY A 199 17.98 -3.98 -18.94
N ALA A 200 17.80 -2.91 -18.15
CA ALA A 200 18.30 -1.59 -18.51
C ALA A 200 19.84 -1.53 -18.52
N TYR A 201 20.50 -2.12 -17.52
CA TYR A 201 21.98 -2.16 -17.46
C TYR A 201 22.59 -3.10 -18.48
N CYS A 202 21.98 -4.25 -18.71
CA CYS A 202 22.37 -5.17 -19.76
C CYS A 202 22.15 -4.57 -21.16
N GLY A 203 21.05 -3.85 -21.35
CA GLY A 203 20.75 -3.12 -22.58
C GLY A 203 21.79 -2.03 -22.88
N GLU A 204 22.22 -1.26 -21.87
CA GLU A 204 23.32 -0.30 -22.01
C GLU A 204 24.61 -1.01 -22.48
N ALA A 205 25.01 -2.08 -21.80
CA ALA A 205 26.22 -2.83 -22.16
C ALA A 205 26.15 -3.41 -23.59
N LEU A 206 24.96 -3.89 -24.00
CA LEU A 206 24.75 -4.40 -25.36
C LEU A 206 24.87 -3.28 -26.41
N ILE A 207 24.24 -2.14 -26.19
CA ILE A 207 24.31 -0.99 -27.11
C ILE A 207 25.76 -0.46 -27.18
N ASP A 208 26.45 -0.34 -26.05
CA ASP A 208 27.84 0.11 -26.02
C ASP A 208 28.76 -0.86 -26.81
N ARG A 209 28.52 -2.16 -26.69
CA ARG A 209 29.23 -3.18 -27.45
C ARG A 209 29.03 -3.01 -28.96
N PHE A 210 27.76 -2.80 -29.41
CA PHE A 210 27.48 -2.53 -30.83
C PHE A 210 28.06 -1.21 -31.34
N ARG A 211 28.28 -0.24 -30.44
CA ARG A 211 28.97 1.02 -30.77
C ARG A 211 30.51 0.90 -30.77
N GLY A 212 31.05 -0.29 -30.56
CA GLY A 212 32.48 -0.52 -30.47
C GLY A 212 33.13 0.00 -29.19
N LYS A 213 32.35 0.19 -28.13
CA LYS A 213 32.80 0.67 -26.80
C LYS A 213 32.42 -0.32 -25.69
N PRO A 214 32.88 -1.60 -25.78
CA PRO A 214 32.50 -2.59 -24.79
C PRO A 214 32.98 -2.19 -23.39
N GLN A 215 32.12 -2.44 -22.39
CA GLN A 215 32.43 -2.18 -20.98
C GLN A 215 33.39 -3.25 -20.46
N ALA A 216 34.39 -2.86 -19.65
CA ALA A 216 35.44 -3.78 -19.19
C ALA A 216 34.89 -4.95 -18.34
N ASP A 217 33.78 -4.74 -17.64
CA ASP A 217 33.10 -5.69 -16.74
C ASP A 217 31.85 -6.34 -17.34
N GLU A 218 31.60 -6.16 -18.65
CA GLU A 218 30.33 -6.61 -19.29
C GLU A 218 30.07 -8.12 -19.11
N ARG A 219 31.16 -8.97 -19.15
CA ARG A 219 30.99 -10.42 -18.94
C ARG A 219 30.48 -10.75 -17.55
N SER A 220 31.01 -10.07 -16.53
CA SER A 220 30.58 -10.22 -15.15
C SER A 220 29.12 -9.73 -14.98
N LEU A 221 28.78 -8.60 -15.62
CA LEU A 221 27.42 -8.10 -15.62
C LEU A 221 26.43 -9.11 -16.23
N TRP A 222 26.71 -9.62 -17.43
CA TRP A 222 25.86 -10.61 -18.10
C TRP A 222 25.70 -11.89 -17.28
N LEU A 223 26.82 -12.41 -16.73
CA LEU A 223 26.77 -13.62 -15.91
C LEU A 223 25.88 -13.45 -14.69
N TRP A 224 26.15 -12.43 -13.87
CA TRP A 224 25.45 -12.25 -12.61
C TRP A 224 24.03 -11.74 -12.79
N SER A 225 23.75 -10.95 -13.83
CA SER A 225 22.37 -10.58 -14.19
C SER A 225 21.57 -11.79 -14.66
N GLY A 226 22.14 -12.66 -15.49
CA GLY A 226 21.50 -13.89 -15.92
C GLY A 226 21.23 -14.85 -14.76
N LEU A 227 22.20 -15.03 -13.86
CA LEU A 227 22.02 -15.84 -12.64
C LEU A 227 21.01 -15.21 -11.69
N GLY A 228 21.00 -13.88 -11.53
CA GLY A 228 20.00 -13.15 -10.75
C GLY A 228 18.59 -13.32 -11.32
N PHE A 229 18.43 -13.22 -12.64
CA PHE A 229 17.16 -13.49 -13.30
C PHE A 229 16.65 -14.91 -13.01
N LEU A 230 17.50 -15.93 -13.17
CA LEU A 230 17.17 -17.32 -12.88
C LEU A 230 16.89 -17.55 -11.39
N ALA A 231 17.63 -16.88 -10.51
CA ALA A 231 17.42 -16.91 -9.05
C ALA A 231 16.03 -16.41 -8.63
N GLY A 232 15.44 -15.48 -9.39
CA GLY A 232 14.05 -15.07 -9.22
C GLY A 232 13.02 -16.18 -9.43
N GLY A 233 13.39 -17.30 -10.06
CA GLY A 233 12.58 -18.52 -10.15
C GLY A 233 12.71 -19.47 -8.95
N VAL A 234 13.59 -19.19 -7.97
CA VAL A 234 13.79 -20.04 -6.79
C VAL A 234 12.75 -19.67 -5.71
N ASN A 235 11.50 -20.04 -5.97
CA ASN A 235 10.36 -19.81 -5.09
C ASN A 235 9.25 -20.85 -5.38
N PRO A 236 8.21 -21.01 -4.55
CA PRO A 236 7.16 -22.02 -4.73
C PRO A 236 6.36 -21.90 -6.02
N THR A 237 6.40 -20.76 -6.70
CA THR A 237 5.64 -20.49 -7.93
C THR A 237 6.54 -20.44 -9.18
N LEU A 238 7.85 -20.63 -9.02
CA LEU A 238 8.85 -20.49 -10.08
C LEU A 238 8.75 -19.11 -10.77
N PHE A 239 8.56 -19.09 -12.10
CA PHE A 239 8.32 -17.88 -12.88
C PHE A 239 6.84 -17.51 -12.99
N GLY A 240 5.99 -18.01 -12.10
CA GLY A 240 4.54 -17.81 -12.09
C GLY A 240 4.10 -16.35 -12.03
N ILE A 241 4.95 -15.42 -11.59
CA ILE A 241 4.66 -13.98 -11.63
C ILE A 241 4.36 -13.50 -13.05
N ILE A 242 5.04 -14.04 -14.07
CA ILE A 242 4.87 -13.62 -15.47
C ILE A 242 3.44 -13.91 -15.95
N PRO A 243 2.95 -15.17 -15.97
CA PRO A 243 1.56 -15.44 -16.37
C PRO A 243 0.54 -14.79 -15.42
N ALA A 244 0.81 -14.68 -14.11
CA ALA A 244 -0.10 -14.01 -13.18
C ALA A 244 -0.36 -12.54 -13.55
N MET A 245 0.66 -11.78 -13.95
CA MET A 245 0.49 -10.39 -14.40
C MET A 245 -0.45 -10.24 -15.60
N PHE A 246 -0.47 -11.23 -16.53
CA PHE A 246 -1.39 -11.23 -17.65
C PHE A 246 -2.80 -11.68 -17.24
N ALA A 247 -2.90 -12.67 -16.38
CA ALA A 247 -4.17 -13.20 -15.89
C ALA A 247 -4.94 -12.16 -15.05
N TYR A 248 -4.27 -11.35 -14.24
CA TYR A 248 -4.92 -10.28 -13.46
C TYR A 248 -5.66 -9.25 -14.30
N ARG A 249 -5.29 -9.04 -15.56
CA ARG A 249 -6.03 -8.15 -16.47
C ARG A 249 -7.44 -8.64 -16.78
N GLN A 250 -7.71 -9.94 -16.60
CA GLN A 250 -9.01 -10.56 -16.83
C GLN A 250 -9.90 -10.52 -15.59
N SER A 251 -9.34 -10.25 -14.42
CA SER A 251 -10.06 -10.24 -13.15
C SER A 251 -10.90 -8.96 -13.00
N PHE A 252 -12.20 -9.12 -12.76
CA PHE A 252 -13.09 -8.01 -12.38
C PHE A 252 -12.69 -7.46 -11.01
N MET A 253 -12.34 -8.32 -10.06
CA MET A 253 -11.88 -7.92 -8.72
C MET A 253 -10.69 -6.96 -8.80
N GLN A 254 -9.63 -7.35 -9.51
CA GLN A 254 -8.45 -6.49 -9.68
C GLN A 254 -8.80 -5.16 -10.37
N ASN A 255 -9.64 -5.20 -11.41
CA ASN A 255 -10.08 -4.02 -12.12
C ASN A 255 -11.03 -3.12 -11.31
N SER A 256 -11.66 -3.63 -10.24
CA SER A 256 -12.51 -2.85 -9.35
C SER A 256 -11.71 -2.10 -8.27
N LEU A 257 -10.47 -2.51 -7.99
CA LEU A 257 -9.64 -1.89 -6.96
C LEU A 257 -8.94 -0.64 -7.48
N ARG A 258 -9.12 0.48 -6.78
CA ARG A 258 -8.58 1.80 -7.16
C ARG A 258 -7.07 1.80 -7.42
N GLU A 259 -6.31 1.00 -6.68
CA GLU A 259 -4.85 0.94 -6.82
C GLU A 259 -4.37 0.40 -8.18
N TRP A 260 -5.22 -0.33 -8.91
CA TRP A 260 -4.95 -0.85 -10.25
C TRP A 260 -5.41 0.08 -11.38
N HIS A 261 -6.14 1.15 -11.06
CA HIS A 261 -6.55 2.15 -12.04
C HIS A 261 -5.39 3.03 -12.48
N VAL A 262 -5.53 3.62 -13.67
CA VAL A 262 -4.61 4.64 -14.17
C VAL A 262 -4.52 5.79 -13.15
N PRO A 263 -3.31 6.31 -12.84
CA PRO A 263 -3.15 7.40 -11.90
C PRO A 263 -3.96 8.64 -12.30
N PRO A 264 -4.69 9.28 -11.35
CA PRO A 264 -5.39 10.53 -11.62
C PRO A 264 -4.38 11.69 -11.68
N LEU A 265 -3.85 11.95 -12.87
CA LEU A 265 -2.73 12.86 -13.09
C LEU A 265 -2.99 14.29 -12.58
N ASN A 266 -4.23 14.74 -12.61
CA ASN A 266 -4.66 16.04 -12.08
C ASN A 266 -4.54 16.19 -10.55
N GLN A 267 -4.42 15.08 -9.82
CA GLN A 267 -4.30 15.05 -8.36
C GLN A 267 -2.87 14.75 -7.89
N LEU A 268 -1.96 14.40 -8.79
CA LEU A 268 -0.61 13.92 -8.48
C LEU A 268 0.47 14.90 -8.96
N SER A 269 0.42 16.16 -8.51
CA SER A 269 1.31 17.24 -8.96
C SER A 269 2.80 16.92 -8.75
N TRP A 270 3.20 16.37 -7.62
CA TRP A 270 4.60 16.00 -7.35
C TRP A 270 5.07 14.84 -8.23
N TYR A 271 4.22 13.85 -8.48
CA TYR A 271 4.51 12.77 -9.41
C TYR A 271 4.76 13.30 -10.83
N LEU A 272 3.88 14.18 -11.33
CA LEU A 272 4.05 14.81 -12.64
C LEU A 272 5.30 15.69 -12.69
N ALA A 273 5.56 16.47 -11.63
CA ALA A 273 6.75 17.32 -11.57
C ALA A 273 8.04 16.49 -11.66
N LEU A 274 8.13 15.36 -10.94
CA LEU A 274 9.30 14.48 -11.00
C LEU A 274 9.40 13.75 -12.34
N MET A 275 8.29 13.26 -12.88
CA MET A 275 8.26 12.55 -14.16
C MET A 275 8.65 13.49 -15.31
N LEU A 276 8.00 14.64 -15.44
CA LEU A 276 8.29 15.58 -16.51
C LEU A 276 9.64 16.28 -16.32
N GLY A 277 9.96 16.68 -15.10
CA GLY A 277 11.24 17.30 -14.78
C GLY A 277 12.44 16.42 -15.10
N SER A 278 12.36 15.13 -14.76
CA SER A 278 13.42 14.17 -15.10
C SER A 278 13.53 13.93 -16.61
N LEU A 279 12.40 13.90 -17.35
CA LEU A 279 12.43 13.82 -18.82
C LEU A 279 13.08 15.05 -19.46
N ILE A 280 12.69 16.25 -19.01
CA ILE A 280 13.27 17.51 -19.49
C ILE A 280 14.79 17.52 -19.28
N VAL A 281 15.24 17.09 -18.10
CA VAL A 281 16.68 17.04 -17.77
C VAL A 281 17.39 15.99 -18.61
N LEU A 282 16.81 14.80 -18.84
CA LEU A 282 17.37 13.79 -19.74
C LEU A 282 17.53 14.33 -21.18
N VAL A 283 16.51 15.00 -21.71
CA VAL A 283 16.54 15.59 -23.05
C VAL A 283 17.59 16.70 -23.11
N TRP A 284 17.63 17.58 -22.11
CA TRP A 284 18.62 18.65 -22.03
C TRP A 284 20.06 18.12 -21.98
N GLN A 285 20.27 17.08 -21.17
CA GLN A 285 21.59 16.45 -20.98
C GLN A 285 21.81 15.22 -21.89
N ARG A 286 21.05 15.07 -22.99
CA ARG A 286 21.03 13.86 -23.83
C ARG A 286 22.41 13.37 -24.30
N ARG A 287 23.41 14.26 -24.40
CA ARG A 287 24.78 13.92 -24.78
C ARG A 287 25.60 13.31 -23.63
N ARG A 288 25.18 13.54 -22.39
CA ARG A 288 25.83 13.06 -21.16
C ARG A 288 25.04 11.95 -20.48
N ALA A 289 23.76 11.86 -20.77
CA ALA A 289 22.87 10.89 -20.16
C ALA A 289 23.25 9.46 -20.60
N ARG A 290 23.31 8.57 -19.62
CA ARG A 290 23.61 7.15 -19.84
C ARG A 290 22.44 6.46 -20.54
N ILE A 291 22.71 5.44 -21.31
CA ILE A 291 21.70 4.63 -21.98
C ILE A 291 20.82 3.93 -20.95
N ALA A 292 21.41 3.38 -19.87
CA ALA A 292 20.67 2.76 -18.79
C ALA A 292 19.64 3.72 -18.18
N ASP A 293 19.97 5.01 -18.01
CA ASP A 293 19.03 5.99 -17.43
C ASP A 293 17.83 6.27 -18.35
N TRP A 294 18.04 6.29 -19.66
CA TRP A 294 16.95 6.36 -20.63
C TRP A 294 16.06 5.12 -20.60
N LEU A 295 16.67 3.92 -20.58
CA LEU A 295 15.93 2.66 -20.54
C LEU A 295 15.14 2.52 -19.25
N MET A 296 15.74 2.83 -18.09
CA MET A 296 15.06 2.86 -16.80
C MET A 296 13.91 3.86 -16.80
N TYR A 297 14.16 5.08 -17.30
CA TYR A 297 13.14 6.11 -17.33
C TYR A 297 11.90 5.66 -18.12
N PHE A 298 12.07 5.22 -19.35
CA PHE A 298 10.91 4.83 -20.17
C PHE A 298 10.20 3.59 -19.65
N ALA A 299 10.94 2.60 -19.14
CA ALA A 299 10.35 1.40 -18.58
C ALA A 299 9.52 1.70 -17.32
N PHE A 300 10.09 2.42 -16.36
CA PHE A 300 9.41 2.71 -15.09
C PHE A 300 8.36 3.83 -15.21
N ALA A 301 8.55 4.81 -16.09
CA ALA A 301 7.50 5.77 -16.42
C ALA A 301 6.30 5.09 -17.07
N GLY A 302 6.53 4.18 -18.03
CA GLY A 302 5.48 3.36 -18.64
C GLY A 302 4.72 2.55 -17.60
N LEU A 303 5.42 1.82 -16.72
CA LEU A 303 4.80 1.07 -15.63
C LEU A 303 4.01 1.97 -14.68
N SER A 304 4.52 3.15 -14.34
CA SER A 304 3.87 4.08 -13.42
C SER A 304 2.56 4.64 -13.96
N LEU A 305 2.42 4.75 -15.27
CA LEU A 305 1.20 5.19 -15.95
C LEU A 305 0.13 4.09 -16.05
N MET A 306 0.50 2.83 -15.84
CA MET A 306 -0.43 1.71 -15.96
C MET A 306 -1.29 1.50 -14.70
N ALA A 307 -0.77 1.83 -13.51
CA ALA A 307 -1.48 1.63 -12.26
C ALA A 307 -1.00 2.62 -11.18
N LEU A 308 -1.93 3.09 -10.35
CA LEU A 308 -1.67 4.03 -9.27
C LEU A 308 -0.61 3.50 -8.29
N ARG A 309 -0.63 2.20 -7.98
CA ARG A 309 0.38 1.56 -7.11
C ARG A 309 1.81 1.62 -7.65
N ASN A 310 1.98 1.85 -8.95
CA ASN A 310 3.28 1.89 -9.61
C ASN A 310 3.92 3.29 -9.64
N VAL A 311 3.21 4.34 -9.18
CA VAL A 311 3.75 5.71 -9.19
C VAL A 311 5.05 5.84 -8.38
N ILE A 312 5.28 4.93 -7.42
CA ILE A 312 6.47 4.88 -6.59
C ILE A 312 7.76 4.69 -7.39
N PHE A 313 7.71 4.01 -8.53
CA PHE A 313 8.89 3.86 -9.39
C PHE A 313 9.46 5.20 -9.84
N ILE A 314 8.58 6.22 -10.05
CA ILE A 314 9.03 7.58 -10.31
C ILE A 314 9.64 8.22 -9.05
N GLY A 315 9.21 7.79 -7.85
CA GLY A 315 9.85 8.20 -6.59
C GLY A 315 11.33 7.79 -6.47
N MET A 316 11.76 6.73 -7.17
CA MET A 316 13.16 6.34 -7.28
C MET A 316 13.83 6.97 -8.51
N ILE A 317 13.30 6.72 -9.70
CA ILE A 317 13.94 7.07 -10.98
C ILE A 317 13.93 8.57 -11.25
N GLY A 318 12.85 9.27 -10.90
CA GLY A 318 12.74 10.72 -11.09
C GLY A 318 13.82 11.50 -10.35
N PRO A 319 13.94 11.38 -9.01
CA PRO A 319 15.01 12.02 -8.24
C PRO A 319 16.40 11.57 -8.66
N LEU A 320 16.61 10.26 -8.94
CA LEU A 320 17.87 9.74 -9.42
C LEU A 320 18.34 10.50 -10.67
N ILE A 321 17.49 10.60 -11.68
CA ILE A 321 17.83 11.26 -12.95
C ILE A 321 17.96 12.78 -12.74
N LEU A 322 16.95 13.39 -12.14
CA LEU A 322 16.90 14.85 -11.96
C LEU A 322 18.18 15.39 -11.31
N PHE A 323 18.54 14.83 -10.17
CA PHE A 323 19.68 15.31 -9.38
C PHE A 323 21.03 14.76 -9.83
N SER A 324 21.07 13.70 -10.65
CA SER A 324 22.35 13.23 -11.24
C SER A 324 22.82 14.12 -12.39
N TYR A 325 21.92 14.82 -13.09
CA TYR A 325 22.23 15.59 -14.30
C TYR A 325 22.07 17.09 -14.15
N LEU A 326 21.49 17.59 -13.04
CA LEU A 326 21.52 18.99 -12.68
C LEU A 326 22.93 19.42 -12.22
N PRO A 327 23.26 20.74 -12.32
CA PRO A 327 24.52 21.25 -11.80
C PRO A 327 24.67 20.95 -10.30
N PRO A 328 25.89 20.57 -9.83
CA PRO A 328 26.14 20.30 -8.42
C PRO A 328 25.81 21.49 -7.53
N LEU A 329 24.95 21.28 -6.55
CA LEU A 329 24.42 22.34 -5.69
C LEU A 329 25.48 22.92 -4.74
N GLU A 330 26.44 22.13 -4.28
CA GLU A 330 27.55 22.62 -3.44
C GLU A 330 28.36 23.71 -4.10
N ARG A 331 28.43 23.72 -5.43
CA ARG A 331 29.14 24.78 -6.17
C ARG A 331 28.37 26.10 -6.21
N VAL A 332 27.06 26.06 -6.02
CA VAL A 332 26.15 27.21 -6.12
C VAL A 332 25.75 27.72 -4.74
N LEU A 333 25.60 26.84 -3.77
CA LEU A 333 25.17 27.15 -2.41
C LEU A 333 26.30 27.85 -1.61
N LYS A 334 26.14 29.15 -1.36
CA LYS A 334 26.99 29.89 -0.41
C LYS A 334 26.83 29.33 1.01
N PRO A 335 27.82 29.45 1.92
CA PRO A 335 27.71 28.97 3.30
C PRO A 335 26.43 29.46 4.01
N ALA A 336 26.04 30.70 3.83
CA ALA A 336 24.80 31.23 4.40
C ALA A 336 23.54 30.43 3.94
N ALA A 337 23.49 30.01 2.67
CA ALA A 337 22.40 29.22 2.14
C ALA A 337 22.41 27.79 2.71
N GLN A 338 23.58 27.22 3.01
CA GLN A 338 23.69 25.92 3.66
C GLN A 338 23.17 25.94 5.11
N TYR A 339 23.45 27.01 5.87
CA TYR A 339 22.86 27.24 7.20
C TYR A 339 21.35 27.47 7.12
N ALA A 340 20.88 28.29 6.17
CA ALA A 340 19.45 28.49 5.95
C ALA A 340 18.73 27.18 5.63
N PHE A 341 19.35 26.33 4.80
CA PHE A 341 18.82 25.00 4.51
C PHE A 341 18.75 24.11 5.75
N ALA A 342 19.81 24.10 6.58
CA ALA A 342 19.82 23.35 7.84
C ALA A 342 18.73 23.85 8.81
N ALA A 343 18.54 25.18 8.90
CA ALA A 343 17.51 25.79 9.72
C ALA A 343 16.09 25.41 9.23
N LEU A 344 15.84 25.47 7.92
CA LEU A 344 14.58 25.04 7.33
C LEU A 344 14.31 23.55 7.59
N LEU A 345 15.33 22.71 7.45
CA LEU A 345 15.19 21.29 7.75
C LEU A 345 14.95 21.04 9.24
N LEU A 346 15.56 21.80 10.14
CA LEU A 346 15.30 21.74 11.58
C LEU A 346 13.84 22.10 11.90
N VAL A 347 13.32 23.17 11.30
CA VAL A 347 11.90 23.56 11.44
C VAL A 347 10.99 22.47 10.88
N GLY A 348 11.30 21.93 9.69
CA GLY A 348 10.55 20.83 9.08
C GLY A 348 10.60 19.56 9.92
N CYS A 349 11.76 19.23 10.51
CA CYS A 349 11.93 18.11 11.43
C CYS A 349 11.09 18.29 12.70
N ALA A 350 11.15 19.48 13.32
CA ALA A 350 10.33 19.78 14.49
C ALA A 350 8.83 19.63 14.15
N ALA A 351 8.38 20.19 13.04
CA ALA A 351 6.99 20.06 12.58
C ALA A 351 6.58 18.58 12.32
N ALA A 352 7.48 17.80 11.71
CA ALA A 352 7.22 16.39 11.45
C ALA A 352 7.11 15.57 12.75
N VAL A 353 8.04 15.76 13.70
CA VAL A 353 8.09 15.02 14.97
C VAL A 353 6.94 15.42 15.90
N THR A 354 6.52 16.69 15.88
CA THR A 354 5.38 17.16 16.70
C THR A 354 4.02 16.94 16.03
N SER A 355 4.00 16.41 14.81
CA SER A 355 2.75 16.06 14.12
C SER A 355 1.96 15.01 14.91
N PRO A 356 0.63 15.15 15.07
CA PRO A 356 -0.22 14.13 15.69
C PRO A 356 -0.11 12.76 15.03
N LYS A 357 0.32 12.70 13.77
CA LYS A 357 0.50 11.46 12.99
C LYS A 357 1.90 10.85 13.13
N ALA A 358 2.84 11.50 13.83
CA ALA A 358 4.19 10.98 14.03
C ALA A 358 4.24 9.99 15.20
N PHE A 359 5.01 8.92 15.02
CA PHE A 359 5.26 7.89 16.03
C PHE A 359 4.00 7.34 16.70
N GLN A 360 2.92 7.21 15.92
CA GLN A 360 1.70 6.53 16.36
C GLN A 360 1.93 5.01 16.37
N LEU A 361 2.65 4.52 17.39
CA LEU A 361 3.10 3.13 17.50
C LEU A 361 1.97 2.20 17.95
N ARG A 362 0.83 2.30 17.29
CA ARG A 362 -0.43 1.62 17.62
C ARG A 362 -1.20 1.21 16.37
N VAL A 363 -2.31 0.50 16.61
CA VAL A 363 -3.29 0.16 15.58
C VAL A 363 -4.40 1.22 15.56
N ALA A 364 -4.94 1.54 14.39
CA ALA A 364 -6.15 2.34 14.20
C ALA A 364 -7.39 1.51 14.58
N SER A 365 -7.58 1.25 15.88
CA SER A 365 -8.64 0.36 16.38
C SER A 365 -10.06 0.83 16.02
N TRP A 366 -10.22 2.12 15.77
CA TRP A 366 -11.48 2.71 15.32
C TRP A 366 -11.96 2.20 13.93
N LYS A 367 -11.09 1.55 13.15
CA LYS A 367 -11.41 0.96 11.85
C LYS A 367 -11.91 -0.48 11.91
N TYR A 368 -11.71 -1.19 13.02
CA TYR A 368 -11.89 -2.63 13.07
C TYR A 368 -13.05 -3.03 13.96
N PRO A 369 -13.79 -4.11 13.63
CA PRO A 369 -15.02 -4.50 14.31
C PRO A 369 -14.77 -5.28 15.60
N ASP A 370 -13.90 -4.80 16.50
CA ASP A 370 -13.53 -5.49 17.74
C ASP A 370 -14.72 -5.81 18.63
N GLY A 371 -15.66 -4.85 18.78
CA GLY A 371 -16.86 -5.04 19.57
C GLY A 371 -17.77 -6.13 19.00
N ALA A 372 -17.93 -6.15 17.68
CA ALA A 372 -18.73 -7.17 17.01
C ALA A 372 -18.09 -8.56 17.13
N ILE A 373 -16.75 -8.68 16.96
CA ILE A 373 -16.03 -9.95 17.14
C ILE A 373 -16.16 -10.44 18.60
N ALA A 374 -16.03 -9.55 19.57
CA ALA A 374 -16.21 -9.88 20.98
C ALA A 374 -17.63 -10.38 21.25
N PHE A 375 -18.65 -9.72 20.68
CA PHE A 375 -20.06 -10.14 20.75
C PHE A 375 -20.27 -11.55 20.17
N LEU A 376 -19.75 -11.82 18.96
CA LEU A 376 -19.85 -13.16 18.33
C LEU A 376 -19.22 -14.25 19.21
N LYS A 377 -18.03 -13.98 19.75
CA LYS A 377 -17.33 -14.90 20.66
C LYS A 377 -18.08 -15.12 21.98
N GLN A 378 -18.58 -14.06 22.60
CA GLN A 378 -19.30 -14.13 23.86
C GLN A 378 -20.56 -14.99 23.76
N HIS A 379 -21.26 -14.93 22.63
CA HIS A 379 -22.48 -15.69 22.39
C HIS A 379 -22.26 -17.03 21.66
N ASN A 380 -20.98 -17.45 21.47
CA ASN A 380 -20.59 -18.66 20.74
C ASN A 380 -21.25 -18.76 19.37
N ILE A 381 -21.41 -17.64 18.67
CA ILE A 381 -21.96 -17.60 17.34
C ILE A 381 -20.87 -18.09 16.37
N SER A 382 -21.18 -19.14 15.61
CA SER A 382 -20.31 -19.66 14.55
C SER A 382 -21.24 -20.18 13.45
N ALA A 383 -21.44 -19.37 12.43
CA ALA A 383 -22.38 -19.65 11.34
C ALA A 383 -21.86 -19.03 10.03
N PRO A 384 -22.34 -19.48 8.85
CA PRO A 384 -21.95 -18.87 7.59
C PRO A 384 -22.18 -17.35 7.63
N MET A 385 -21.06 -16.60 7.68
CA MET A 385 -21.06 -15.17 7.86
C MET A 385 -20.69 -14.47 6.54
N PHE A 386 -21.48 -13.44 6.17
CA PHE A 386 -21.10 -12.47 5.15
C PHE A 386 -20.41 -11.29 5.83
N ASN A 387 -19.20 -10.99 5.41
CA ASN A 387 -18.42 -9.84 5.86
C ASN A 387 -18.08 -8.92 4.71
N LEU A 388 -17.83 -7.66 5.03
CA LEU A 388 -17.30 -6.70 4.08
C LEU A 388 -15.82 -7.00 3.74
N TYR A 389 -15.44 -6.69 2.51
CA TYR A 389 -14.11 -6.94 1.95
C TYR A 389 -12.99 -6.35 2.81
N GLU A 390 -13.15 -5.10 3.24
CA GLU A 390 -12.18 -4.35 4.04
C GLU A 390 -11.86 -5.03 5.39
N TRP A 391 -12.79 -5.80 5.95
CA TRP A 391 -12.58 -6.48 7.22
C TRP A 391 -12.09 -7.92 7.10
N GLY A 392 -12.06 -8.46 5.89
CA GLY A 392 -11.67 -9.85 5.69
C GLY A 392 -10.34 -10.21 6.34
N GLY A 393 -9.30 -9.38 6.13
CA GLY A 393 -7.99 -9.58 6.74
C GLY A 393 -8.02 -9.54 8.26
N TYR A 394 -8.74 -8.57 8.85
CA TYR A 394 -8.84 -8.46 10.30
C TYR A 394 -9.58 -9.64 10.93
N LEU A 395 -10.62 -10.15 10.29
CA LEU A 395 -11.32 -11.35 10.74
C LEU A 395 -10.43 -12.59 10.70
N MET A 396 -9.60 -12.74 9.67
CA MET A 396 -8.58 -13.81 9.61
C MET A 396 -7.62 -13.75 10.81
N TRP A 397 -7.28 -12.57 11.28
CA TRP A 397 -6.39 -12.38 12.43
C TRP A 397 -7.10 -12.55 13.77
N ALA A 398 -8.25 -11.89 13.95
CA ALA A 398 -8.89 -11.71 15.25
C ALA A 398 -9.99 -12.74 15.55
N ALA A 399 -10.66 -13.30 14.52
CA ALA A 399 -11.81 -14.18 14.70
C ALA A 399 -11.56 -15.64 14.31
N TRP A 400 -10.56 -15.92 13.47
CA TRP A 400 -10.19 -17.30 13.10
C TRP A 400 -9.66 -18.06 14.34
N PRO A 401 -9.95 -19.37 14.51
CA PRO A 401 -10.68 -20.26 13.61
C PRO A 401 -12.21 -20.31 13.81
N GLN A 402 -12.74 -19.60 14.80
CA GLN A 402 -14.18 -19.64 15.12
C GLN A 402 -15.02 -19.12 13.95
N GLU A 403 -14.62 -17.99 13.38
CA GLU A 403 -15.25 -17.41 12.20
C GLU A 403 -14.33 -17.48 10.98
N LYS A 404 -14.90 -17.85 9.85
CA LYS A 404 -14.24 -17.81 8.55
C LYS A 404 -14.82 -16.70 7.69
N THR A 405 -14.00 -16.10 6.84
CA THR A 405 -14.42 -15.00 5.98
C THR A 405 -15.24 -15.48 4.77
N PHE A 406 -16.18 -14.66 4.33
CA PHE A 406 -16.83 -14.78 3.02
C PHE A 406 -15.90 -14.29 1.91
N VAL A 407 -15.28 -13.13 2.12
CA VAL A 407 -14.37 -12.47 1.17
C VAL A 407 -13.25 -11.76 1.91
N ASP A 408 -12.08 -11.69 1.30
CA ASP A 408 -10.91 -10.96 1.81
C ASP A 408 -10.02 -10.47 0.67
N GLY A 409 -8.98 -9.67 1.01
CA GLY A 409 -8.09 -9.00 0.06
C GLY A 409 -7.16 -9.89 -0.77
N ARG A 410 -7.17 -11.22 -0.58
CA ARG A 410 -6.27 -12.13 -1.31
C ARG A 410 -6.71 -12.44 -2.75
N ALA A 411 -7.87 -11.98 -3.17
CA ALA A 411 -8.39 -12.16 -4.53
C ALA A 411 -8.48 -13.63 -4.98
N LEU A 412 -9.05 -14.51 -4.14
CA LEU A 412 -9.01 -15.96 -4.36
C LEU A 412 -10.14 -16.51 -5.22
N ASN A 413 -11.29 -15.82 -5.32
CA ASN A 413 -12.45 -16.31 -6.05
C ASN A 413 -13.25 -15.18 -6.68
N GLU A 414 -13.22 -15.12 -8.00
CA GLU A 414 -13.85 -14.09 -8.81
C GLU A 414 -15.38 -14.13 -8.76
N SER A 415 -15.99 -15.34 -8.81
CA SER A 415 -17.45 -15.46 -8.80
C SER A 415 -18.02 -15.05 -7.44
N VAL A 416 -17.35 -15.40 -6.35
CA VAL A 416 -17.72 -14.99 -4.99
C VAL A 416 -17.58 -13.48 -4.82
N PHE A 417 -16.53 -12.87 -5.39
CA PHE A 417 -16.36 -11.42 -5.30
C PHE A 417 -17.44 -10.65 -6.08
N ARG A 418 -17.89 -11.14 -7.21
CA ARG A 418 -19.03 -10.56 -7.94
C ARG A 418 -20.32 -10.67 -7.14
N ASP A 419 -20.58 -11.84 -6.56
CA ASP A 419 -21.71 -12.06 -5.66
C ASP A 419 -21.63 -11.13 -4.42
N TYR A 420 -20.43 -10.96 -3.83
CA TYR A 420 -20.17 -9.99 -2.77
C TYR A 420 -20.53 -8.56 -3.19
N TRP A 421 -20.10 -8.16 -4.39
CA TRP A 421 -20.38 -6.83 -4.93
C TRP A 421 -21.87 -6.60 -5.09
N ASP A 422 -22.59 -7.56 -5.66
CA ASP A 422 -24.05 -7.51 -5.81
C ASP A 422 -24.77 -7.35 -4.48
N VAL A 423 -24.33 -8.07 -3.45
CA VAL A 423 -24.89 -7.97 -2.09
C VAL A 423 -24.58 -6.61 -1.46
N SER A 424 -23.32 -6.18 -1.46
CA SER A 424 -22.88 -4.94 -0.81
C SER A 424 -23.55 -3.70 -1.41
N GLN A 425 -23.79 -3.70 -2.73
CA GLN A 425 -24.49 -2.64 -3.46
C GLN A 425 -26.02 -2.82 -3.49
N ASN A 426 -26.54 -3.86 -2.84
CA ASN A 426 -27.97 -4.17 -2.79
C ASN A 426 -28.60 -4.23 -4.19
N HIS A 427 -27.97 -4.92 -5.12
CA HIS A 427 -28.57 -5.19 -6.43
C HIS A 427 -29.79 -6.10 -6.27
N THR A 428 -30.63 -6.17 -7.29
CA THR A 428 -31.95 -6.84 -7.25
C THR A 428 -31.93 -8.30 -6.79
N ASN A 429 -30.79 -8.98 -6.93
CA ASN A 429 -30.59 -10.37 -6.54
C ASN A 429 -29.87 -10.54 -5.17
N ALA A 430 -29.57 -9.45 -4.44
CA ALA A 430 -28.77 -9.49 -3.21
C ALA A 430 -29.27 -10.53 -2.19
N GLN A 431 -30.59 -10.56 -1.93
CA GLN A 431 -31.17 -11.54 -1.00
C GLN A 431 -31.05 -12.98 -1.52
N ALA A 432 -31.24 -13.21 -2.82
CA ALA A 432 -31.10 -14.53 -3.42
C ALA A 432 -29.65 -15.02 -3.36
N VAL A 433 -28.67 -14.13 -3.48
CA VAL A 433 -27.25 -14.45 -3.30
C VAL A 433 -26.96 -14.87 -1.85
N LEU A 434 -27.44 -14.12 -0.86
CA LEU A 434 -27.31 -14.49 0.55
C LEU A 434 -27.94 -15.86 0.85
N ASP A 435 -29.10 -16.14 0.25
CA ASP A 435 -29.79 -17.42 0.37
C ASP A 435 -29.02 -18.56 -0.32
N LYS A 436 -28.45 -18.31 -1.50
CA LYS A 436 -27.59 -19.28 -2.24
C LYS A 436 -26.43 -19.77 -1.40
N TYR A 437 -25.80 -18.90 -0.63
CA TYR A 437 -24.67 -19.23 0.24
C TYR A 437 -25.09 -19.70 1.64
N GLY A 438 -26.39 -19.70 1.97
CA GLY A 438 -26.86 -20.08 3.30
C GLY A 438 -26.34 -19.14 4.39
N VAL A 439 -26.17 -17.86 4.08
CA VAL A 439 -25.66 -16.86 5.04
C VAL A 439 -26.65 -16.67 6.18
N GLU A 440 -26.17 -16.81 7.42
CA GLU A 440 -26.96 -16.64 8.65
C GLU A 440 -26.58 -15.40 9.44
N VAL A 441 -25.37 -14.86 9.22
CA VAL A 441 -24.84 -13.68 9.92
C VAL A 441 -24.34 -12.67 8.89
N LEU A 442 -24.70 -11.38 9.07
CA LEU A 442 -24.10 -10.26 8.35
C LEU A 442 -23.26 -9.44 9.34
N LEU A 443 -22.00 -9.20 9.03
CA LEU A 443 -21.11 -8.30 9.75
C LEU A 443 -20.79 -7.12 8.83
N LEU A 444 -21.34 -5.96 9.14
CA LEU A 444 -21.38 -4.80 8.25
C LEU A 444 -20.90 -3.52 8.95
N GLU A 445 -20.24 -2.67 8.18
CA GLU A 445 -20.09 -1.23 8.47
C GLU A 445 -21.06 -0.41 7.64
N GLY A 446 -21.25 0.85 8.02
CA GLY A 446 -22.15 1.76 7.30
C GLY A 446 -21.57 2.30 6.01
N PHE A 447 -20.25 2.48 5.97
CA PHE A 447 -19.55 3.23 4.94
C PHE A 447 -18.24 2.57 4.56
N GLU A 448 -17.87 2.67 3.30
CA GLU A 448 -16.52 2.38 2.85
C GLU A 448 -15.55 3.47 3.33
N TYR A 449 -14.59 3.14 4.19
CA TYR A 449 -13.68 4.13 4.79
C TYR A 449 -12.87 4.95 3.78
N GLY A 450 -12.45 4.33 2.68
CA GLY A 450 -11.63 5.01 1.67
C GLY A 450 -12.37 6.05 0.83
N THR A 451 -13.68 5.94 0.72
CA THR A 451 -14.52 6.80 -0.12
C THR A 451 -15.64 7.52 0.65
N GLY A 452 -16.00 7.02 1.83
CA GLY A 452 -17.17 7.46 2.60
C GLY A 452 -18.51 7.09 1.95
N ASN A 453 -18.52 6.20 0.96
CA ASN A 453 -19.74 5.75 0.32
C ASN A 453 -20.53 4.81 1.23
N VAL A 454 -21.84 5.02 1.33
CA VAL A 454 -22.74 4.15 2.07
C VAL A 454 -22.90 2.82 1.34
N TYR A 455 -22.73 1.71 2.04
CA TYR A 455 -23.11 0.40 1.52
C TYR A 455 -24.64 0.31 1.43
N LEU A 456 -25.16 0.13 0.21
CA LEU A 456 -26.61 0.19 -0.05
C LEU A 456 -27.37 -0.97 0.60
N LEU A 457 -26.71 -2.06 0.96
CA LEU A 457 -27.28 -3.14 1.77
C LEU A 457 -27.87 -2.60 3.08
N ASN A 458 -27.24 -1.61 3.71
CA ASN A 458 -27.75 -0.99 4.94
C ASN A 458 -29.13 -0.31 4.75
N ALA A 459 -29.40 0.23 3.57
CA ALA A 459 -30.70 0.81 3.27
C ALA A 459 -31.82 -0.25 3.25
N MET A 460 -31.54 -1.45 2.71
CA MET A 460 -32.45 -2.58 2.77
C MET A 460 -32.68 -3.04 4.21
N LEU A 461 -31.62 -3.13 5.01
CA LEU A 461 -31.68 -3.58 6.40
C LEU A 461 -32.37 -2.57 7.33
N ALA A 462 -32.38 -1.30 6.97
CA ALA A 462 -33.09 -0.24 7.68
C ALA A 462 -34.60 -0.21 7.37
N ASP A 463 -35.08 -0.94 6.35
CA ASP A 463 -36.50 -1.00 5.99
C ASP A 463 -37.28 -1.77 7.06
N PRO A 464 -38.27 -1.14 7.71
CA PRO A 464 -39.11 -1.79 8.72
C PRO A 464 -39.93 -2.98 8.20
N SER A 465 -40.15 -3.06 6.90
CA SER A 465 -40.91 -4.17 6.27
C SER A 465 -40.08 -5.44 6.11
N GLN A 466 -38.76 -5.35 6.17
CA GLN A 466 -37.91 -6.51 6.11
C GLN A 466 -37.95 -7.28 7.46
N THR A 467 -38.16 -8.58 7.40
CA THR A 467 -38.30 -9.46 8.57
C THR A 467 -37.22 -10.55 8.66
N LYS A 468 -36.45 -10.75 7.59
CA LYS A 468 -35.47 -11.81 7.49
C LYS A 468 -34.25 -11.58 8.39
N TRP A 469 -33.80 -10.32 8.52
CA TRP A 469 -32.58 -9.95 9.21
C TRP A 469 -32.92 -9.16 10.47
N LYS A 470 -32.43 -9.62 11.60
CA LYS A 470 -32.60 -8.96 12.89
C LYS A 470 -31.27 -8.35 13.32
N LEU A 471 -31.24 -7.04 13.57
CA LEU A 471 -30.09 -6.38 14.18
C LEU A 471 -29.91 -6.92 15.61
N VAL A 472 -28.74 -7.44 15.94
CA VAL A 472 -28.46 -8.03 17.26
C VAL A 472 -27.32 -7.33 18.00
N PHE A 473 -26.48 -6.61 17.28
CA PHE A 473 -25.37 -5.83 17.84
C PHE A 473 -25.11 -4.58 16.99
N GLN A 474 -24.71 -3.52 17.67
CA GLN A 474 -24.33 -2.26 17.05
C GLN A 474 -23.39 -1.49 17.96
N ASP A 475 -22.31 -0.94 17.39
CA ASP A 475 -21.44 0.04 18.03
C ASP A 475 -21.04 1.16 17.04
N LYS A 476 -19.99 1.91 17.35
CA LYS A 476 -19.45 2.99 16.51
C LYS A 476 -18.75 2.51 15.24
N THR A 477 -18.48 1.21 15.11
CA THR A 477 -17.74 0.64 13.99
C THR A 477 -18.59 -0.32 13.18
N ALA A 478 -19.36 -1.19 13.84
CA ALA A 478 -19.98 -2.34 13.21
C ALA A 478 -21.44 -2.54 13.61
N MET A 479 -22.16 -3.25 12.73
CA MET A 479 -23.48 -3.81 12.97
C MET A 479 -23.48 -5.30 12.67
N VAL A 480 -24.13 -6.11 13.53
CA VAL A 480 -24.32 -7.54 13.30
C VAL A 480 -25.80 -7.82 13.12
N PHE A 481 -26.13 -8.49 12.02
CA PHE A 481 -27.49 -8.95 11.75
C PHE A 481 -27.51 -10.47 11.68
N MET A 482 -28.58 -11.08 12.17
CA MET A 482 -28.79 -12.54 12.14
C MET A 482 -30.17 -12.87 11.60
N ARG A 483 -30.28 -14.00 10.89
CA ARG A 483 -31.59 -14.55 10.51
C ARG A 483 -32.31 -15.10 11.74
N ASN A 484 -31.64 -15.97 12.47
CA ASN A 484 -32.16 -16.70 13.61
C ASN A 484 -31.23 -16.49 14.82
N PRO A 485 -31.43 -15.41 15.61
CA PRO A 485 -30.64 -15.19 16.81
C PRO A 485 -30.80 -16.35 17.80
N PRO A 486 -29.69 -16.86 18.38
CA PRO A 486 -29.76 -17.92 19.37
C PRO A 486 -30.43 -17.46 20.68
N PRO A 487 -30.88 -18.39 21.54
CA PRO A 487 -31.41 -18.05 22.85
C PRO A 487 -30.43 -17.16 23.64
N GLY A 488 -30.96 -16.08 24.23
CA GLY A 488 -30.14 -15.10 24.97
C GLY A 488 -29.65 -13.92 24.17
N VAL A 489 -29.73 -13.94 22.83
CA VAL A 489 -29.43 -12.80 21.95
C VAL A 489 -30.73 -12.08 21.60
N GLN A 490 -30.92 -10.87 22.13
CA GLN A 490 -32.13 -10.08 21.90
C GLN A 490 -31.97 -9.18 20.66
N PRO A 491 -32.92 -9.23 19.70
CA PRO A 491 -32.94 -8.31 18.59
C PRO A 491 -33.14 -6.86 19.05
N LEU A 492 -32.40 -5.95 18.43
CA LEU A 492 -32.55 -4.52 18.58
C LEU A 492 -33.67 -4.00 17.65
N PRO A 493 -34.34 -2.88 17.98
CA PRO A 493 -35.32 -2.27 17.07
C PRO A 493 -34.70 -1.92 15.72
N PRO A 494 -35.41 -2.11 14.58
CA PRO A 494 -34.87 -1.81 13.24
C PRO A 494 -34.42 -0.34 13.06
N ALA A 495 -35.08 0.60 13.74
CA ALA A 495 -34.67 2.02 13.72
C ALA A 495 -33.24 2.27 14.19
N ARG A 496 -32.69 1.36 14.99
CA ARG A 496 -31.27 1.42 15.46
C ARG A 496 -30.27 1.30 14.34
N VAL A 497 -30.62 0.74 13.19
CA VAL A 497 -29.73 0.71 12.00
C VAL A 497 -29.33 2.14 11.60
N LEU A 498 -30.30 3.06 11.56
CA LEU A 498 -30.04 4.47 11.23
C LEU A 498 -29.20 5.17 12.30
N ASP A 499 -29.44 4.85 13.58
CA ASP A 499 -28.58 5.37 14.67
C ASP A 499 -27.14 4.85 14.54
N GLY A 500 -26.98 3.59 14.07
CA GLY A 500 -25.67 3.01 13.76
C GLY A 500 -24.94 3.77 12.66
N LEU A 501 -25.64 4.08 11.58
CA LEU A 501 -25.06 4.88 10.49
C LEU A 501 -24.63 6.27 10.95
N ASP A 502 -25.49 6.93 11.77
CA ASP A 502 -25.16 8.24 12.36
C ASP A 502 -23.91 8.17 13.25
N ALA A 503 -23.85 7.18 14.15
CA ALA A 503 -22.71 7.00 15.05
C ALA A 503 -21.41 6.73 14.31
N GLN A 504 -21.46 5.85 13.30
CA GLN A 504 -20.29 5.49 12.50
C GLN A 504 -19.80 6.67 11.64
N CYS A 505 -20.70 7.45 11.02
CA CYS A 505 -20.28 8.62 10.27
C CYS A 505 -19.72 9.71 11.19
N ALA A 506 -20.28 9.90 12.38
CA ALA A 506 -19.72 10.83 13.37
C ALA A 506 -18.30 10.44 13.78
N ASP A 507 -18.08 9.17 14.11
CA ASP A 507 -16.75 8.62 14.47
C ASP A 507 -15.76 8.70 13.30
N HIS A 508 -16.21 8.41 12.07
CA HIS A 508 -15.39 8.58 10.87
C HIS A 508 -14.90 10.02 10.69
N LEU A 509 -15.78 11.01 10.87
CA LEU A 509 -15.43 12.44 10.76
C LEU A 509 -14.47 12.92 11.86
N GLU A 510 -14.45 12.28 13.03
CA GLU A 510 -13.49 12.56 14.09
C GLU A 510 -12.08 12.11 13.72
N HIS A 511 -11.94 10.98 13.01
CA HIS A 511 -10.66 10.37 12.65
C HIS A 511 -10.15 10.76 11.27
N GLN A 512 -11.05 10.99 10.31
CA GLN A 512 -10.75 11.33 8.91
C GLN A 512 -11.63 12.49 8.40
N PRO A 513 -11.50 13.70 8.96
CA PRO A 513 -12.31 14.84 8.56
C PRO A 513 -12.10 15.25 7.09
N GLU A 514 -10.97 14.87 6.50
CA GLU A 514 -10.66 15.10 5.08
C GLU A 514 -11.50 14.24 4.10
N LEU A 515 -12.26 13.25 4.61
CA LEU A 515 -13.12 12.37 3.80
C LEU A 515 -14.60 12.44 4.27
N PRO A 516 -15.28 13.60 4.15
CA PRO A 516 -16.62 13.81 4.71
C PRO A 516 -17.76 13.19 3.89
N ASN A 517 -17.48 12.28 2.95
CA ASN A 517 -18.48 11.76 2.02
C ASN A 517 -19.63 11.01 2.69
N CYS A 518 -19.42 10.38 3.85
CA CYS A 518 -20.50 9.74 4.59
C CYS A 518 -21.57 10.76 4.99
N ALA A 519 -21.19 11.95 5.48
CA ALA A 519 -22.11 13.02 5.81
C ALA A 519 -22.88 13.52 4.57
N LEU A 520 -22.18 13.72 3.45
CA LEU A 520 -22.80 14.08 2.18
C LEU A 520 -23.86 13.05 1.75
N ARG A 521 -23.52 11.75 1.84
CA ARG A 521 -24.43 10.67 1.42
C ARG A 521 -25.63 10.52 2.35
N LEU A 522 -25.44 10.64 3.65
CA LEU A 522 -26.54 10.65 4.61
C LEU A 522 -27.47 11.85 4.35
N GLY A 523 -26.92 13.06 4.21
CA GLY A 523 -27.70 14.29 4.05
C GLY A 523 -28.38 14.43 2.68
N ASN A 524 -27.70 14.04 1.60
CA ASN A 524 -28.16 14.27 0.23
C ASN A 524 -28.95 13.10 -0.38
N PHE A 525 -28.77 11.91 0.15
CA PHE A 525 -29.34 10.70 -0.45
C PHE A 525 -30.21 9.89 0.50
N LEU A 526 -29.67 9.39 1.61
CA LEU A 526 -30.37 8.42 2.44
C LEU A 526 -31.57 9.06 3.17
N TYR A 527 -31.33 10.09 3.98
CA TYR A 527 -32.38 10.71 4.80
C TYR A 527 -33.45 11.43 4.01
N PRO A 528 -33.16 12.13 2.89
CA PRO A 528 -34.21 12.65 2.02
C PRO A 528 -35.14 11.56 1.46
N LYS A 529 -34.59 10.40 1.04
CA LYS A 529 -35.41 9.26 0.56
C LYS A 529 -36.31 8.67 1.65
N LEU A 530 -35.88 8.71 2.90
CA LEU A 530 -36.65 8.25 4.05
C LEU A 530 -37.60 9.31 4.61
N GLY A 531 -37.68 10.50 3.99
CA GLY A 531 -38.51 11.61 4.46
C GLY A 531 -37.99 12.31 5.72
N MET A 532 -36.76 12.01 6.17
CA MET A 532 -36.15 12.51 7.41
C MET A 532 -35.42 13.84 7.20
N GLN A 533 -36.17 14.90 6.85
CA GLN A 533 -35.59 16.20 6.44
C GLN A 533 -34.66 16.85 7.50
N GLN A 534 -35.01 16.73 8.79
CA GLN A 534 -34.19 17.29 9.87
C GLN A 534 -32.82 16.61 9.97
N LYS A 535 -32.77 15.26 9.89
CA LYS A 535 -31.48 14.51 9.85
C LYS A 535 -30.71 14.82 8.58
N ALA A 536 -31.38 14.95 7.43
CA ALA A 536 -30.75 15.36 6.18
C ALA A 536 -30.05 16.72 6.30
N ALA A 537 -30.75 17.73 6.84
CA ALA A 537 -30.18 19.07 7.06
C ALA A 537 -28.99 19.03 8.04
N TYR A 538 -29.10 18.27 9.14
CA TYR A 538 -27.99 18.09 10.10
C TYR A 538 -26.73 17.57 9.43
N TRP A 539 -26.83 16.50 8.63
CA TRP A 539 -25.66 15.90 7.98
C TRP A 539 -25.07 16.76 6.86
N MET A 540 -25.92 17.51 6.13
CA MET A 540 -25.42 18.50 5.17
C MET A 540 -24.65 19.62 5.85
N GLN A 541 -25.14 20.13 6.97
CA GLN A 541 -24.40 21.13 7.77
C GLN A 541 -23.05 20.58 8.26
N ARG A 542 -23.01 19.32 8.73
CA ARG A 542 -21.76 18.65 9.14
C ARG A 542 -20.78 18.51 7.97
N TYR A 543 -21.28 18.14 6.79
CA TYR A 543 -20.46 18.07 5.58
C TYR A 543 -19.84 19.44 5.23
N GLU A 544 -20.62 20.51 5.21
CA GLU A 544 -20.14 21.85 4.91
C GLU A 544 -19.07 22.33 5.91
N GLN A 545 -19.29 22.09 7.21
CA GLN A 545 -18.34 22.43 8.27
C GLN A 545 -17.01 21.69 8.14
N THR A 546 -17.01 20.49 7.58
CA THR A 546 -15.82 19.65 7.45
C THR A 546 -15.13 19.84 6.11
N HIS A 547 -15.90 20.06 5.04
CA HIS A 547 -15.37 20.25 3.68
C HIS A 547 -14.68 21.62 3.48
N GLY A 548 -14.99 22.59 4.31
CA GLY A 548 -14.39 23.93 4.30
C GLY A 548 -13.10 24.07 5.12
N ARG A 549 -12.63 22.99 5.76
CA ARG A 549 -11.37 22.94 6.52
C ARG A 549 -10.30 22.23 5.71
#